data_063c1672f2a13b3ea0d2693009368609
#
_entry.id   063c1672f2a13b3ea0d2693009368609
#
_cell.length_a   1.000
_cell.length_b   1.000
_cell.length_c   1.000
_cell.angle_alpha   90.00
_cell.angle_beta   90.00
_cell.angle_gamma   90.00
#
_symmetry.space_group_name_H-M   'P 1'
#
loop_
_entity.id
_entity.type
_entity.pdbx_description
1 polymer ?
#
loop_
_entity_poly.entity_id
_entity_poly.type
_entity_poly.pdbx_seq_one_letter_code
_entity_poly.pdbx_strand_id
1 'polypeptide(L)'
;NTVTCYVSEDGKLRIGVKVDGSVINWNESRVFFDNFKVEYLGADDLSGAISAVNALIQNATELLNREDLTTVEAKEGLRKAIEAANQAVEAGLTLESYTEQVASLTTSIETTREAMDAATQFDVLVTYHDSKLTGEGDYSYEKYIGTDEFNAFEDLIANKMLPAVENLQSIAQINEFTIEITAA
;
A
#
# COMPACT_ATOMS: atom_id res chain seq x y z
N ASN A 1 20.22 8.49 -0.05
CA ASN A 1 19.05 8.88 0.75
C ASN A 1 19.53 9.34 2.12
N THR A 2 18.99 10.44 2.61
CA THR A 2 19.24 10.94 3.96
C THR A 2 17.98 10.72 4.79
N VAL A 3 18.14 10.19 5.99
CA VAL A 3 17.04 10.04 6.95
C VAL A 3 17.46 10.74 8.22
N THR A 4 16.60 11.63 8.71
CA THR A 4 16.79 12.27 10.00
C THR A 4 15.93 11.54 11.04
N CYS A 5 16.51 11.19 12.17
CA CYS A 5 15.79 10.52 13.27
C CYS A 5 16.26 11.06 14.62
N TYR A 6 15.40 10.92 15.62
CA TYR A 6 15.75 11.19 17.00
C TYR A 6 16.27 9.93 17.68
N VAL A 7 17.28 10.11 18.49
CA VAL A 7 17.74 9.06 19.40
C VAL A 7 16.82 9.08 20.61
N SER A 8 16.26 7.92 20.96
CA SER A 8 15.39 7.77 22.14
C SER A 8 16.12 8.13 23.44
N GLU A 9 15.36 8.26 24.54
CA GLU A 9 15.92 8.59 25.85
C GLU A 9 17.02 7.64 26.34
N ASP A 10 17.02 6.39 25.84
CA ASP A 10 18.06 5.40 26.14
C ASP A 10 19.38 5.61 25.37
N GLY A 11 19.44 6.64 24.52
CA GLY A 11 20.60 7.00 23.73
C GLY A 11 21.00 6.01 22.63
N LYS A 12 20.10 5.10 22.24
CA LYS A 12 20.39 4.06 21.24
C LYS A 12 19.78 4.38 19.89
N LEU A 13 20.61 4.39 18.86
CA LEU A 13 20.20 4.47 17.46
C LEU A 13 20.36 3.10 16.80
N ARG A 14 19.28 2.57 16.21
CA ARG A 14 19.35 1.38 15.36
C ARG A 14 19.19 1.80 13.91
N ILE A 15 20.21 1.50 13.12
CA ILE A 15 20.18 1.74 11.69
C ILE A 15 19.99 0.40 10.99
N GLY A 16 19.01 0.30 10.09
CA GLY A 16 18.74 -0.91 9.35
C GLY A 16 18.21 -0.61 7.95
N VAL A 17 18.27 -1.60 7.09
CA VAL A 17 17.68 -1.56 5.76
C VAL A 17 16.70 -2.71 5.68
N LYS A 18 15.46 -2.41 5.33
CA LYS A 18 14.45 -3.42 5.00
C LYS A 18 14.49 -3.64 3.49
N VAL A 19 14.70 -4.85 3.08
CA VAL A 19 14.61 -5.25 1.67
C VAL A 19 13.32 -6.02 1.50
N ASP A 20 12.50 -5.62 0.53
CA ASP A 20 11.26 -6.33 0.22
C ASP A 20 11.59 -7.69 -0.41
N GLY A 21 11.21 -8.77 0.27
CA GLY A 21 11.49 -10.14 -0.14
C GLY A 21 10.71 -10.59 -1.38
N SER A 22 9.65 -9.88 -1.77
CA SER A 22 8.85 -10.22 -2.96
C SER A 22 9.59 -9.96 -4.28
N VAL A 23 10.61 -9.11 -4.26
CA VAL A 23 11.37 -8.67 -5.45
C VAL A 23 12.75 -9.31 -5.54
N ILE A 24 13.15 -10.15 -4.57
CA ILE A 24 14.50 -10.67 -4.46
C ILE A 24 14.54 -12.19 -4.68
N ASN A 25 15.27 -12.60 -5.71
CA ASN A 25 15.73 -13.98 -5.80
C ASN A 25 16.94 -14.16 -4.86
N TRP A 26 16.72 -14.74 -3.69
CA TRP A 26 17.73 -14.91 -2.65
C TRP A 26 18.98 -15.70 -3.08
N ASN A 27 18.88 -16.46 -4.17
CA ASN A 27 20.01 -17.22 -4.70
C ASN A 27 20.93 -16.38 -5.63
N GLU A 28 20.43 -15.27 -6.17
CA GLU A 28 21.12 -14.50 -7.21
C GLU A 28 21.27 -13.02 -6.85
N SER A 29 20.47 -12.51 -5.91
CA SER A 29 20.46 -11.08 -5.57
C SER A 29 21.43 -10.80 -4.42
N ARG A 30 22.22 -9.75 -4.59
CA ARG A 30 23.10 -9.19 -3.56
C ARG A 30 22.77 -7.73 -3.34
N VAL A 31 22.65 -7.33 -2.10
CA VAL A 31 22.45 -5.94 -1.72
C VAL A 31 23.72 -5.45 -1.04
N PHE A 32 24.31 -4.39 -1.58
CA PHE A 32 25.52 -3.77 -1.04
C PHE A 32 25.13 -2.43 -0.42
N PHE A 33 25.61 -2.22 0.80
CA PHE A 33 25.47 -0.95 1.49
C PHE A 33 26.85 -0.39 1.73
N ASP A 34 27.02 0.88 1.37
CA ASP A 34 28.26 1.60 1.53
C ASP A 34 27.99 3.03 2.00
N ASN A 35 28.97 3.65 2.66
CA ASN A 35 28.95 5.04 3.09
C ASN A 35 27.81 5.44 4.04
N PHE A 36 27.54 4.62 5.07
CA PHE A 36 26.70 5.06 6.17
C PHE A 36 27.39 6.21 6.93
N LYS A 37 26.78 7.39 6.86
CA LYS A 37 27.22 8.55 7.65
C LYS A 37 26.18 8.84 8.72
N VAL A 38 26.59 8.95 9.95
CA VAL A 38 25.79 9.46 11.07
C VAL A 38 26.28 10.85 11.40
N GLU A 39 25.40 11.82 11.41
CA GLU A 39 25.68 13.20 11.76
C GLU A 39 24.82 13.62 12.94
N TYR A 40 25.45 14.13 14.00
CA TYR A 40 24.74 14.65 15.16
C TYR A 40 24.36 16.11 14.91
N LEU A 41 23.08 16.43 14.92
CA LEU A 41 22.55 17.75 14.60
C LEU A 41 22.29 18.64 15.82
N GLY A 42 22.46 18.12 17.04
CA GLY A 42 22.25 18.85 18.28
C GLY A 42 21.17 18.25 19.16
N ALA A 43 21.11 18.67 20.44
CA ALA A 43 20.18 18.11 21.42
C ALA A 43 18.77 18.74 21.36
N ASP A 44 18.63 19.96 20.85
CA ASP A 44 17.39 20.74 20.94
C ASP A 44 16.87 21.27 19.58
N ASP A 45 17.45 20.86 18.46
CA ASP A 45 17.04 21.33 17.14
C ASP A 45 16.02 20.39 16.50
N LEU A 46 14.74 20.74 16.62
CA LEU A 46 13.63 20.02 15.97
C LEU A 46 13.54 20.26 14.44
N SER A 47 14.42 21.06 13.85
CA SER A 47 14.38 21.34 12.40
C SER A 47 14.55 20.06 11.57
N GLY A 48 15.40 19.16 12.00
CA GLY A 48 15.57 17.84 11.39
C GLY A 48 14.33 16.97 11.49
N ALA A 49 13.62 16.99 12.62
CA ALA A 49 12.36 16.28 12.81
C ALA A 49 11.26 16.82 11.88
N ILE A 50 11.13 18.13 11.83
CA ILE A 50 10.17 18.81 10.93
C ILE A 50 10.48 18.42 9.48
N SER A 51 11.75 18.44 9.07
CA SER A 51 12.16 18.04 7.72
C SER A 51 11.82 16.58 7.41
N ALA A 52 12.01 15.67 8.38
CA ALA A 52 11.69 14.24 8.20
C ALA A 52 10.18 14.00 8.08
N VAL A 53 9.37 14.65 8.92
CA VAL A 53 7.89 14.56 8.83
C VAL A 53 7.41 15.15 7.51
N ASN A 54 7.92 16.30 7.09
CA ASN A 54 7.56 16.91 5.81
C ASN A 54 7.91 16.02 4.61
N ALA A 55 9.03 15.31 4.65
CA ALA A 55 9.40 14.35 3.61
C ALA A 55 8.43 13.15 3.55
N LEU A 56 7.96 12.68 4.71
CA LEU A 56 6.92 11.63 4.78
C LEU A 56 5.57 12.14 4.28
N ILE A 57 5.17 13.35 4.65
CA ILE A 57 3.95 14.01 4.15
C ILE A 57 4.00 14.13 2.62
N GLN A 58 5.14 14.53 2.06
CA GLN A 58 5.31 14.61 0.62
C GLN A 58 5.16 13.24 -0.03
N ASN A 59 5.84 12.21 0.46
CA ASN A 59 5.74 10.84 -0.04
C ASN A 59 4.30 10.30 0.05
N ALA A 60 3.63 10.51 1.16
CA ALA A 60 2.23 10.14 1.36
C ALA A 60 1.30 10.88 0.38
N THR A 61 1.53 12.17 0.15
CA THR A 61 0.76 12.99 -0.78
C THR A 61 0.96 12.55 -2.22
N GLU A 62 2.20 12.25 -2.62
CA GLU A 62 2.51 11.69 -3.94
C GLU A 62 1.79 10.35 -4.15
N LEU A 63 1.80 9.48 -3.13
CA LEU A 63 1.09 8.20 -3.18
C LEU A 63 -0.43 8.37 -3.27
N LEU A 64 -1.01 9.31 -2.51
CA LEU A 64 -2.44 9.61 -2.52
C LEU A 64 -2.93 10.12 -3.90
N ASN A 65 -2.07 10.85 -4.62
CA ASN A 65 -2.38 11.44 -5.91
C ASN A 65 -2.17 10.48 -7.11
N ARG A 66 -1.71 9.26 -6.85
CA ARG A 66 -1.61 8.26 -7.91
C ARG A 66 -3.00 7.78 -8.32
N GLU A 67 -3.15 7.52 -9.62
CA GLU A 67 -4.39 7.00 -10.22
C GLU A 67 -4.49 5.46 -10.17
N ASP A 68 -3.56 4.81 -9.45
CA ASP A 68 -3.57 3.36 -9.33
C ASP A 68 -4.79 2.86 -8.55
N LEU A 69 -5.21 1.64 -8.87
CA LEU A 69 -6.24 0.94 -8.12
C LEU A 69 -5.82 0.80 -6.64
N THR A 70 -6.76 1.07 -5.76
CA THR A 70 -6.59 0.90 -4.32
C THR A 70 -7.96 0.88 -3.63
N THR A 71 -7.98 0.77 -2.31
CA THR A 71 -9.24 0.78 -1.56
C THR A 71 -9.59 2.15 -1.01
N VAL A 72 -10.89 2.40 -0.85
CA VAL A 72 -11.40 3.65 -0.24
C VAL A 72 -10.87 3.82 1.18
N GLU A 73 -10.84 2.73 1.97
CA GLU A 73 -10.33 2.73 3.34
C GLU A 73 -8.85 3.16 3.41
N ALA A 74 -8.01 2.62 2.52
CA ALA A 74 -6.58 2.97 2.48
C ALA A 74 -6.35 4.43 2.09
N LYS A 75 -7.04 4.94 1.08
CA LYS A 75 -6.98 6.37 0.69
C LYS A 75 -7.42 7.30 1.82
N GLU A 76 -8.49 6.94 2.52
CA GLU A 76 -9.00 7.74 3.63
C GLU A 76 -8.05 7.71 4.84
N GLY A 77 -7.49 6.53 5.15
CA GLY A 77 -6.47 6.38 6.20
C GLY A 77 -5.23 7.24 5.94
N LEU A 78 -4.72 7.20 4.69
CA LEU A 78 -3.58 8.00 4.28
C LEU A 78 -3.87 9.51 4.35
N ARG A 79 -5.07 9.94 3.92
CA ARG A 79 -5.49 11.35 4.00
C ARG A 79 -5.52 11.85 5.44
N LYS A 80 -6.08 11.06 6.37
CA LYS A 80 -6.13 11.41 7.80
C LYS A 80 -4.73 11.49 8.42
N ALA A 81 -3.84 10.58 8.05
CA ALA A 81 -2.45 10.62 8.54
C ALA A 81 -1.71 11.87 8.04
N ILE A 82 -1.89 12.27 6.78
CA ILE A 82 -1.33 13.51 6.23
C ILE A 82 -1.88 14.74 6.96
N GLU A 83 -3.19 14.79 7.18
CA GLU A 83 -3.83 15.90 7.86
C GLU A 83 -3.33 16.04 9.31
N ALA A 84 -3.28 14.95 10.07
CA ALA A 84 -2.77 14.94 11.44
C ALA A 84 -1.31 15.38 11.51
N ALA A 85 -0.48 14.92 10.59
CA ALA A 85 0.94 15.31 10.55
C ALA A 85 1.12 16.80 10.21
N ASN A 86 0.35 17.36 9.28
CA ASN A 86 0.37 18.78 8.97
C ASN A 86 -0.05 19.61 10.19
N GLN A 87 -1.12 19.23 10.88
CA GLN A 87 -1.57 19.89 12.10
C GLN A 87 -0.52 19.85 13.21
N ALA A 88 0.16 18.73 13.38
CA ALA A 88 1.25 18.59 14.37
C ALA A 88 2.44 19.51 14.04
N VAL A 89 2.81 19.63 12.77
CA VAL A 89 3.87 20.54 12.31
C VAL A 89 3.48 22.00 12.55
N GLU A 90 2.24 22.38 12.23
CA GLU A 90 1.71 23.75 12.43
C GLU A 90 1.60 24.12 13.91
N ALA A 91 1.22 23.17 14.77
CA ALA A 91 1.12 23.37 16.21
C ALA A 91 2.47 23.49 16.92
N GLY A 92 3.56 23.16 16.24
CA GLY A 92 4.90 23.07 16.80
C GLY A 92 5.21 21.65 17.26
N LEU A 93 5.99 20.93 16.43
CA LEU A 93 6.35 19.53 16.64
C LEU A 93 7.11 19.35 17.98
N THR A 94 6.68 18.38 18.76
CA THR A 94 7.40 17.90 19.94
C THR A 94 8.06 16.55 19.64
N LEU A 95 8.96 16.06 20.47
CA LEU A 95 9.55 14.72 20.28
C LEU A 95 8.50 13.61 20.31
N GLU A 96 7.51 13.72 21.18
CA GLU A 96 6.39 12.77 21.27
C GLU A 96 5.55 12.79 20.01
N SER A 97 5.06 13.98 19.59
CA SER A 97 4.27 14.10 18.38
C SER A 97 5.04 13.73 17.12
N TYR A 98 6.36 13.99 17.06
CA TYR A 98 7.23 13.52 15.99
C TYR A 98 7.17 11.99 15.85
N THR A 99 7.38 11.28 16.96
CA THR A 99 7.39 9.81 16.95
C THR A 99 6.04 9.25 16.51
N GLU A 100 4.94 9.84 16.98
CA GLU A 100 3.58 9.46 16.61
C GLU A 100 3.30 9.70 15.11
N GLN A 101 3.66 10.88 14.60
CA GLN A 101 3.40 11.22 13.20
C GLN A 101 4.24 10.36 12.23
N VAL A 102 5.51 10.10 12.55
CA VAL A 102 6.35 9.20 11.76
C VAL A 102 5.76 7.79 11.71
N ALA A 103 5.33 7.24 12.85
CA ALA A 103 4.73 5.92 12.91
C ALA A 103 3.40 5.86 12.12
N SER A 104 2.53 6.85 12.32
CA SER A 104 1.22 6.93 11.65
C SER A 104 1.36 7.05 10.13
N LEU A 105 2.19 7.98 9.64
CA LEU A 105 2.44 8.15 8.21
C LEU A 105 3.07 6.90 7.59
N THR A 106 4.06 6.30 8.24
CA THR A 106 4.73 5.09 7.75
C THR A 106 3.74 3.94 7.61
N THR A 107 2.94 3.68 8.65
CA THR A 107 1.91 2.63 8.63
C THR A 107 0.88 2.89 7.54
N SER A 108 0.40 4.13 7.41
CA SER A 108 -0.61 4.48 6.39
C SER A 108 -0.07 4.35 4.96
N ILE A 109 1.21 4.70 4.73
CA ILE A 109 1.88 4.49 3.44
C ILE A 109 2.01 3.00 3.12
N GLU A 110 2.42 2.17 4.09
CA GLU A 110 2.55 0.72 3.92
C GLU A 110 1.18 0.09 3.64
N THR A 111 0.17 0.39 4.44
CA THR A 111 -1.22 -0.09 4.22
C THR A 111 -1.78 0.32 2.86
N THR A 112 -1.49 1.54 2.40
CA THR A 112 -1.95 1.99 1.08
C THR A 112 -1.27 1.21 -0.04
N ARG A 113 0.02 0.92 0.07
CA ARG A 113 0.74 0.10 -0.91
C ARG A 113 0.22 -1.34 -0.94
N GLU A 114 -0.03 -1.94 0.22
CA GLU A 114 -0.64 -3.26 0.33
C GLU A 114 -2.04 -3.29 -0.32
N ALA A 115 -2.84 -2.25 -0.13
CA ALA A 115 -4.14 -2.13 -0.76
C ALA A 115 -4.06 -1.95 -2.28
N MET A 116 -3.06 -1.23 -2.79
CA MET A 116 -2.80 -1.11 -4.24
C MET A 116 -2.39 -2.44 -4.84
N ASP A 117 -1.51 -3.18 -4.19
CA ASP A 117 -1.07 -4.49 -4.65
C ASP A 117 -2.24 -5.49 -4.66
N ALA A 118 -3.06 -5.51 -3.60
CA ALA A 118 -4.23 -6.37 -3.50
C ALA A 118 -5.29 -6.02 -4.57
N ALA A 119 -5.56 -4.73 -4.78
CA ALA A 119 -6.51 -4.26 -5.79
C ALA A 119 -6.05 -4.62 -7.21
N THR A 120 -4.76 -4.47 -7.50
CA THR A 120 -4.18 -4.83 -8.79
C THR A 120 -4.27 -6.34 -9.03
N GLN A 121 -3.98 -7.17 -8.03
CA GLN A 121 -4.10 -8.62 -8.14
C GLN A 121 -5.57 -9.06 -8.35
N PHE A 122 -6.50 -8.40 -7.68
CA PHE A 122 -7.92 -8.65 -7.84
C PHE A 122 -8.41 -8.27 -9.24
N ASP A 123 -8.01 -7.11 -9.77
CA ASP A 123 -8.33 -6.70 -11.14
C ASP A 123 -7.81 -7.70 -12.17
N VAL A 124 -6.57 -8.15 -12.02
CA VAL A 124 -5.99 -9.20 -12.88
C VAL A 124 -6.81 -10.49 -12.82
N LEU A 125 -7.26 -10.91 -11.63
CA LEU A 125 -8.07 -12.10 -11.46
C LEU A 125 -9.43 -11.96 -12.17
N VAL A 126 -10.12 -10.84 -11.94
CA VAL A 126 -11.44 -10.55 -12.55
C VAL A 126 -11.33 -10.49 -14.07
N THR A 127 -10.36 -9.72 -14.59
CA THR A 127 -10.10 -9.59 -16.02
C THR A 127 -9.76 -10.93 -16.67
N TYR A 128 -8.98 -11.79 -16.00
CA TYR A 128 -8.69 -13.12 -16.46
C TYR A 128 -9.97 -13.95 -16.66
N HIS A 129 -10.86 -13.99 -15.67
CA HIS A 129 -12.09 -14.75 -15.76
C HIS A 129 -13.06 -14.15 -16.79
N ASP A 130 -13.17 -12.84 -16.85
CA ASP A 130 -13.99 -12.15 -17.87
C ASP A 130 -13.54 -12.52 -19.29
N SER A 131 -12.23 -12.50 -19.55
CA SER A 131 -11.69 -12.93 -20.86
C SER A 131 -12.01 -14.38 -21.20
N LYS A 132 -12.12 -15.28 -20.21
CA LYS A 132 -12.50 -16.68 -20.42
C LYS A 132 -13.97 -16.87 -20.67
N LEU A 133 -14.82 -16.05 -20.05
CA LEU A 133 -16.27 -16.03 -20.28
C LEU A 133 -16.62 -15.50 -21.68
N THR A 134 -15.90 -14.48 -22.16
CA THR A 134 -16.12 -13.88 -23.49
C THR A 134 -15.51 -14.69 -24.64
N GLY A 135 -14.88 -15.82 -24.36
CA GLY A 135 -14.34 -16.72 -25.38
C GLY A 135 -13.00 -16.28 -25.97
N GLU A 136 -12.29 -15.34 -25.34
CA GLU A 136 -11.01 -14.86 -25.79
C GLU A 136 -9.87 -15.83 -25.42
N GLY A 137 -9.15 -16.31 -26.44
CA GLY A 137 -7.92 -17.09 -26.29
C GLY A 137 -8.11 -18.58 -25.98
N ASP A 138 -6.98 -19.26 -25.80
CA ASP A 138 -6.93 -20.68 -25.43
C ASP A 138 -7.54 -20.88 -24.03
N TYR A 139 -8.29 -21.98 -23.85
CA TYR A 139 -8.96 -22.33 -22.59
C TYR A 139 -10.18 -21.49 -22.22
N SER A 140 -10.94 -20.98 -23.23
CA SER A 140 -12.23 -20.34 -22.96
C SER A 140 -13.21 -21.30 -22.27
N TYR A 141 -14.21 -20.70 -21.61
CA TYR A 141 -15.30 -21.48 -20.97
C TYR A 141 -16.45 -21.82 -21.93
N GLU A 142 -16.27 -21.66 -23.25
CA GLU A 142 -17.30 -21.89 -24.29
C GLU A 142 -18.03 -23.24 -24.17
N LYS A 143 -17.32 -24.31 -23.78
CA LYS A 143 -17.90 -25.65 -23.62
C LYS A 143 -18.95 -25.76 -22.50
N TYR A 144 -19.02 -24.78 -21.63
CA TYR A 144 -19.97 -24.75 -20.50
C TYR A 144 -21.13 -23.79 -20.73
N ILE A 145 -21.16 -23.06 -21.87
CA ILE A 145 -22.22 -22.11 -22.20
C ILE A 145 -23.59 -22.82 -22.11
N GLY A 146 -24.49 -22.19 -21.36
CA GLY A 146 -25.86 -22.67 -21.18
C GLY A 146 -26.04 -23.62 -19.99
N THR A 147 -24.98 -23.93 -19.24
CA THR A 147 -25.14 -24.58 -17.92
C THR A 147 -25.54 -23.55 -16.87
N ASP A 148 -26.21 -23.99 -15.81
CA ASP A 148 -26.61 -23.11 -14.71
C ASP A 148 -25.37 -22.53 -13.97
N GLU A 149 -24.31 -23.33 -13.84
CA GLU A 149 -23.04 -22.92 -13.24
C GLU A 149 -22.33 -21.84 -14.08
N PHE A 150 -22.30 -22.01 -15.42
CA PHE A 150 -21.72 -20.99 -16.31
C PHE A 150 -22.48 -19.66 -16.19
N ASN A 151 -23.81 -19.71 -16.25
CA ASN A 151 -24.63 -18.49 -16.17
C ASN A 151 -24.49 -17.81 -14.81
N ALA A 152 -24.40 -18.58 -13.71
CA ALA A 152 -24.17 -18.03 -12.36
C ALA A 152 -22.78 -17.39 -12.24
N PHE A 153 -21.75 -18.00 -12.82
CA PHE A 153 -20.39 -17.46 -12.80
C PHE A 153 -20.27 -16.21 -13.68
N GLU A 154 -20.90 -16.21 -14.87
CA GLU A 154 -20.97 -15.02 -15.75
C GLU A 154 -21.64 -13.86 -15.03
N ASP A 155 -22.77 -14.09 -14.34
CA ASP A 155 -23.47 -13.08 -13.56
C ASP A 155 -22.59 -12.54 -12.42
N LEU A 156 -21.88 -13.42 -11.72
CA LEU A 156 -20.93 -13.06 -10.66
C LEU A 156 -19.82 -12.12 -11.18
N ILE A 157 -19.18 -12.48 -12.27
CA ILE A 157 -18.08 -11.67 -12.84
C ILE A 157 -18.61 -10.35 -13.39
N ALA A 158 -19.64 -10.39 -14.28
CA ALA A 158 -20.09 -9.20 -14.99
C ALA A 158 -20.84 -8.20 -14.12
N ASN A 159 -21.71 -8.68 -13.21
CA ASN A 159 -22.61 -7.82 -12.45
C ASN A 159 -22.15 -7.51 -11.03
N LYS A 160 -21.16 -8.24 -10.50
CA LYS A 160 -20.65 -8.01 -9.15
C LYS A 160 -19.16 -7.66 -9.14
N MET A 161 -18.29 -8.45 -9.77
CA MET A 161 -16.86 -8.31 -9.63
C MET A 161 -16.29 -7.17 -10.49
N LEU A 162 -16.63 -7.08 -11.76
CA LEU A 162 -16.17 -5.99 -12.64
C LEU A 162 -16.56 -4.60 -12.10
N PRO A 163 -17.82 -4.35 -11.71
CA PRO A 163 -18.15 -3.06 -11.10
C PRO A 163 -17.45 -2.79 -9.76
N ALA A 164 -17.11 -3.86 -9.01
CA ALA A 164 -16.43 -3.70 -7.73
C ALA A 164 -14.97 -3.27 -7.88
N VAL A 165 -14.27 -3.64 -8.96
CA VAL A 165 -12.87 -3.22 -9.22
C VAL A 165 -12.72 -1.70 -9.16
N GLU A 166 -13.69 -0.95 -9.67
CA GLU A 166 -13.64 0.52 -9.70
C GLU A 166 -13.89 1.17 -8.32
N ASN A 167 -14.43 0.41 -7.36
CA ASN A 167 -14.83 0.97 -6.05
C ASN A 167 -14.60 0.00 -4.88
N LEU A 168 -13.41 -0.56 -4.79
CA LEU A 168 -13.00 -1.44 -3.70
C LEU A 168 -12.98 -0.69 -2.38
N GLN A 169 -13.68 -1.21 -1.37
CA GLN A 169 -13.82 -0.54 -0.08
C GLN A 169 -12.64 -0.85 0.85
N SER A 170 -12.21 -2.12 0.93
CA SER A 170 -11.16 -2.58 1.84
C SER A 170 -10.44 -3.82 1.30
N ILE A 171 -9.28 -4.14 1.86
CA ILE A 171 -8.59 -5.42 1.60
C ILE A 171 -9.44 -6.62 2.05
N ALA A 172 -10.22 -6.48 3.12
CA ALA A 172 -11.13 -7.53 3.58
C ALA A 172 -12.16 -7.87 2.50
N GLN A 173 -12.76 -6.86 1.86
CA GLN A 173 -13.69 -7.06 0.74
C GLN A 173 -13.02 -7.75 -0.46
N ILE A 174 -11.79 -7.36 -0.80
CA ILE A 174 -11.01 -8.01 -1.87
C ILE A 174 -10.84 -9.51 -1.58
N ASN A 175 -10.49 -9.85 -0.34
CA ASN A 175 -10.32 -11.23 0.08
C ASN A 175 -11.63 -12.03 0.00
N GLU A 176 -12.75 -11.45 0.44
CA GLU A 176 -14.09 -12.06 0.31
C GLU A 176 -14.44 -12.33 -1.15
N PHE A 177 -14.25 -11.37 -2.03
CA PHE A 177 -14.50 -11.52 -3.47
C PHE A 177 -13.59 -12.54 -4.13
N THR A 178 -12.32 -12.58 -3.75
CA THR A 178 -11.36 -13.59 -4.25
C THR A 178 -11.79 -15.00 -3.85
N ILE A 179 -12.27 -15.19 -2.62
CA ILE A 179 -12.80 -16.49 -2.17
C ILE A 179 -14.07 -16.85 -2.97
N GLU A 180 -14.96 -15.90 -3.20
CA GLU A 180 -16.20 -16.13 -3.94
C GLU A 180 -15.93 -16.56 -5.40
N ILE A 181 -14.99 -15.89 -6.09
CA ILE A 181 -14.57 -16.27 -7.45
C ILE A 181 -13.97 -17.68 -7.49
N THR A 182 -13.15 -18.03 -6.48
CA THR A 182 -12.46 -19.32 -6.46
C THR A 182 -13.35 -20.48 -6.03
N ALA A 183 -14.49 -20.22 -5.41
CA ALA A 183 -15.47 -21.21 -4.98
C ALA A 183 -16.57 -21.46 -6.03
N ALA A 184 -16.76 -20.57 -6.97
CA ALA A 184 -17.77 -20.64 -8.03
C ALA A 184 -17.28 -21.42 -9.26
#